data_9e86979ba4f0165347bf7e24819af9bf
#
_entry.id   9e86979ba4f0165347bf7e24819af9bf
#
_cell.length_a   1.000
_cell.length_b   1.000
_cell.length_c   1.000
_cell.angle_alpha   90.00
_cell.angle_beta   90.00
_cell.angle_gamma   90.00
#
_symmetry.space_group_name_H-M   'P 1'
#
loop_
_entity.id
_entity.type
_entity.pdbx_description
1 polymer ?
#
loop_
_entity_poly.entity_id
_entity_poly.type
_entity_poly.pdbx_seq_one_letter_code
_entity_poly.pdbx_strand_id
1 'polypeptide(L)'
;MPIIKFQVKWKDYKEDIDKTFDVAYDSSTTIRNFIKDFARKINMTEENLMKKYVFFFPIRGFNNFISYFMSNSKLGDIIKENQIVYLSRPVIRPIIIGGDLSIVDISKNKTKEFEQSENTPWYNLGGDGLNILSKCRNKECIAYNNDICINIGYVLNWDFFTNSDKKIKCPCCGNKVKLLNIGFKNCSYHIQYRAKINGDYESRANKGTTTSDKFVIFDIKESGKVDYYKLVFNIERI
;
A
#
# COMPACT_ATOMS: atom_id res chain seq x y z
N MET A 1 26.73 23.04 3.84
CA MET A 1 25.86 21.90 4.22
C MET A 1 26.54 20.61 3.78
N PRO A 2 26.38 19.48 4.48
CA PRO A 2 27.09 18.25 4.12
C PRO A 2 26.58 17.76 2.76
N ILE A 3 27.52 17.34 1.91
CA ILE A 3 27.25 16.71 0.62
C ILE A 3 27.08 15.22 0.86
N ILE A 4 26.00 14.64 0.35
CA ILE A 4 25.73 13.20 0.38
C ILE A 4 26.12 12.63 -0.98
N LYS A 5 27.00 11.63 -0.99
CA LYS A 5 27.39 10.86 -2.18
C LYS A 5 26.71 9.51 -2.14
N PHE A 6 26.09 9.12 -3.26
CA PHE A 6 25.42 7.83 -3.38
C PHE A 6 25.36 7.38 -4.84
N GLN A 7 24.96 6.13 -5.07
CA GLN A 7 24.81 5.58 -6.41
C GLN A 7 23.36 5.42 -6.78
N VAL A 8 23.00 5.76 -8.02
CA VAL A 8 21.71 5.41 -8.61
C VAL A 8 21.93 4.31 -9.65
N LYS A 9 21.42 3.11 -9.38
CA LYS A 9 21.43 1.98 -10.33
C LYS A 9 20.13 1.93 -11.09
N TRP A 10 20.17 2.24 -12.38
CA TRP A 10 19.01 2.20 -13.25
C TRP A 10 18.98 0.91 -14.04
N LYS A 11 17.97 0.07 -13.76
CA LYS A 11 17.71 -1.19 -14.48
C LYS A 11 16.34 -1.17 -15.13
N ASP A 12 16.29 -1.44 -16.42
CA ASP A 12 15.06 -1.63 -17.16
C ASP A 12 15.20 -2.79 -18.13
N TYR A 13 14.63 -3.94 -17.80
CA TYR A 13 14.70 -5.15 -18.61
C TYR A 13 13.90 -5.07 -19.93
N LYS A 14 12.97 -4.09 -20.05
CA LYS A 14 12.21 -3.90 -21.29
C LYS A 14 12.95 -3.03 -22.31
N GLU A 15 13.76 -2.11 -21.83
CA GLU A 15 14.54 -1.20 -22.66
C GLU A 15 16.05 -1.55 -22.66
N ASP A 16 16.41 -2.73 -22.09
CA ASP A 16 17.80 -3.20 -21.98
C ASP A 16 18.76 -2.16 -21.34
N ILE A 17 18.29 -1.54 -20.26
CA ILE A 17 19.07 -0.54 -19.54
C ILE A 17 19.65 -1.18 -18.28
N ASP A 18 20.99 -1.10 -18.13
CA ASP A 18 21.72 -1.36 -16.87
C ASP A 18 22.83 -0.31 -16.74
N LYS A 19 22.52 0.77 -16.03
CA LYS A 19 23.42 1.91 -15.85
C LYS A 19 23.58 2.26 -14.38
N THR A 20 24.78 2.68 -13.98
CA THR A 20 25.07 3.19 -12.64
C THR A 20 25.53 4.63 -12.75
N PHE A 21 25.00 5.50 -11.91
CA PHE A 21 25.34 6.91 -11.82
C PHE A 21 25.85 7.21 -10.41
N ASP A 22 27.05 7.72 -10.31
CA ASP A 22 27.53 8.35 -9.09
C ASP A 22 26.95 9.75 -9.01
N VAL A 23 26.31 10.07 -7.90
CA VAL A 23 25.65 11.36 -7.69
C VAL A 23 26.05 11.94 -6.34
N ALA A 24 26.13 13.27 -6.31
CA ALA A 24 26.42 14.02 -5.09
C ALA A 24 25.44 15.19 -5.00
N TYR A 25 24.76 15.27 -3.86
CA TYR A 25 23.79 16.33 -3.60
C TYR A 25 24.00 16.90 -2.20
N ASP A 26 23.62 18.18 -2.05
CA ASP A 26 23.47 18.76 -0.72
C ASP A 26 22.38 18.02 0.06
N SER A 27 22.64 17.73 1.33
CA SER A 27 21.70 17.03 2.21
C SER A 27 20.35 17.73 2.37
N SER A 28 20.33 19.04 2.15
CA SER A 28 19.10 19.86 2.17
C SER A 28 18.31 19.85 0.86
N THR A 29 18.87 19.25 -0.21
CA THR A 29 18.16 19.12 -1.49
C THR A 29 16.85 18.35 -1.26
N THR A 30 15.74 18.89 -1.75
CA THR A 30 14.45 18.20 -1.66
C THR A 30 14.40 17.02 -2.63
N ILE A 31 13.64 16.01 -2.29
CA ILE A 31 13.40 14.84 -3.16
C ILE A 31 12.89 15.28 -4.54
N ARG A 32 12.02 16.29 -4.60
CA ARG A 32 11.52 16.83 -5.87
C ARG A 32 12.65 17.38 -6.75
N ASN A 33 13.55 18.18 -6.16
CA ASN A 33 14.67 18.74 -6.91
C ASN A 33 15.64 17.66 -7.38
N PHE A 34 15.93 16.67 -6.52
CA PHE A 34 16.70 15.50 -6.91
C PHE A 34 16.08 14.77 -8.12
N ILE A 35 14.78 14.45 -8.07
CA ILE A 35 14.09 13.75 -9.16
C ILE A 35 14.17 14.57 -10.46
N LYS A 36 13.94 15.88 -10.40
CA LYS A 36 14.00 16.79 -11.54
C LYS A 36 15.40 16.84 -12.17
N ASP A 37 16.43 16.95 -11.35
CA ASP A 37 17.81 17.02 -11.82
C ASP A 37 18.28 15.66 -12.37
N PHE A 38 17.91 14.57 -11.71
CA PHE A 38 18.22 13.24 -12.20
C PHE A 38 17.50 12.92 -13.53
N ALA A 39 16.26 13.34 -13.70
CA ALA A 39 15.54 13.22 -14.96
C ALA A 39 16.30 13.91 -16.10
N ARG A 40 16.79 15.14 -15.90
CA ARG A 40 17.62 15.84 -16.87
C ARG A 40 18.91 15.08 -17.19
N LYS A 41 19.58 14.54 -16.17
CA LYS A 41 20.83 13.76 -16.33
C LYS A 41 20.65 12.54 -17.24
N ILE A 42 19.46 11.94 -17.27
CA ILE A 42 19.15 10.79 -18.13
C ILE A 42 18.33 11.14 -19.37
N ASN A 43 18.25 12.42 -19.72
CA ASN A 43 17.51 12.95 -20.88
C ASN A 43 16.00 12.60 -20.87
N MET A 44 15.37 12.69 -19.70
CA MET A 44 13.93 12.49 -19.52
C MET A 44 13.28 13.73 -18.92
N THR A 45 11.97 13.87 -19.13
CA THR A 45 11.18 14.83 -18.34
C THR A 45 10.87 14.21 -16.98
N GLU A 46 10.68 15.06 -15.94
CA GLU A 46 10.27 14.62 -14.60
C GLU A 46 9.00 13.76 -14.67
N GLU A 47 8.03 14.18 -15.48
CA GLU A 47 6.76 13.48 -15.66
C GLU A 47 6.95 12.08 -16.25
N ASN A 48 7.74 11.93 -17.30
CA ASN A 48 8.01 10.66 -17.94
C ASN A 48 8.81 9.73 -17.02
N LEU A 49 9.78 10.27 -16.26
CA LEU A 49 10.53 9.52 -15.29
C LEU A 49 9.59 8.92 -14.23
N MET A 50 8.73 9.75 -13.64
CA MET A 50 7.82 9.33 -12.57
C MET A 50 6.67 8.43 -13.05
N LYS A 51 6.27 8.54 -14.33
CA LYS A 51 5.30 7.62 -14.93
C LYS A 51 5.88 6.22 -15.17
N LYS A 52 7.15 6.14 -15.59
CA LYS A 52 7.79 4.88 -16.00
C LYS A 52 8.54 4.18 -14.87
N TYR A 53 9.10 4.92 -13.92
CA TYR A 53 10.07 4.40 -12.96
C TYR A 53 9.74 4.80 -11.52
N VAL A 54 10.29 4.04 -10.59
CA VAL A 54 10.30 4.36 -9.16
C VAL A 54 11.71 4.29 -8.61
N PHE A 55 12.03 5.20 -7.71
CA PHE A 55 13.24 5.11 -6.91
C PHE A 55 12.97 4.30 -5.67
N PHE A 56 13.86 3.38 -5.32
CA PHE A 56 13.79 2.65 -4.07
C PHE A 56 15.19 2.31 -3.56
N PHE A 57 15.29 2.05 -2.27
CA PHE A 57 16.52 1.58 -1.65
C PHE A 57 16.19 0.53 -0.58
N PRO A 58 17.02 -0.54 -0.46
CA PRO A 58 16.81 -1.55 0.55
C PRO A 58 17.24 -1.05 1.93
N ILE A 59 16.38 -1.18 2.93
CA ILE A 59 16.73 -1.02 4.34
C ILE A 59 16.35 -2.31 5.06
N ARG A 60 17.34 -3.02 5.62
CA ARG A 60 17.14 -4.23 6.44
C ARG A 60 16.17 -5.25 5.83
N GLY A 61 16.28 -5.51 4.53
CA GLY A 61 15.44 -6.48 3.82
C GLY A 61 14.09 -5.97 3.34
N PHE A 62 13.79 -4.68 3.50
CA PHE A 62 12.61 -4.02 2.96
C PHE A 62 13.01 -3.01 1.87
N ASN A 63 12.23 -2.95 0.79
CA ASN A 63 12.38 -1.92 -0.23
C ASN A 63 11.61 -0.67 0.20
N ASN A 64 12.32 0.41 0.50
CA ASN A 64 11.70 1.70 0.74
C ASN A 64 11.63 2.48 -0.57
N PHE A 65 10.42 2.89 -0.94
CA PHE A 65 10.18 3.66 -2.15
C PHE A 65 10.29 5.15 -1.87
N ILE A 66 11.06 5.85 -2.69
CA ILE A 66 11.03 7.30 -2.73
C ILE A 66 9.79 7.67 -3.56
N SER A 67 8.72 8.07 -2.89
CA SER A 67 7.48 8.45 -3.56
C SER A 67 7.43 9.96 -3.79
N TYR A 68 6.65 10.38 -4.79
CA TYR A 68 6.37 11.79 -5.04
C TYR A 68 5.73 12.52 -3.83
N PHE A 69 5.10 11.77 -2.92
CA PHE A 69 4.56 12.31 -1.67
C PHE A 69 5.65 12.79 -0.68
N MET A 70 6.89 12.35 -0.88
CA MET A 70 8.05 12.85 -0.13
C MET A 70 8.72 14.05 -0.81
N SER A 71 8.05 14.70 -1.76
CA SER A 71 8.62 15.76 -2.59
C SER A 71 9.29 16.89 -1.81
N ASN A 72 8.76 17.23 -0.64
CA ASN A 72 9.29 18.28 0.23
C ASN A 72 10.29 17.76 1.28
N SER A 73 10.46 16.46 1.42
CA SER A 73 11.45 15.89 2.34
C SER A 73 12.87 16.15 1.83
N LYS A 74 13.80 16.35 2.77
CA LYS A 74 15.20 16.54 2.44
C LYS A 74 15.84 15.19 2.10
N LEU A 75 16.76 15.20 1.14
CA LEU A 75 17.46 14.01 0.68
C LEU A 75 18.23 13.34 1.84
N GLY A 76 18.89 14.14 2.69
CA GLY A 76 19.64 13.67 3.84
C GLY A 76 18.83 12.97 4.92
N ASP A 77 17.53 13.22 4.98
CA ASP A 77 16.65 12.53 5.94
C ASP A 77 16.34 11.11 5.47
N ILE A 78 16.46 10.84 4.16
CA ILE A 78 16.01 9.61 3.53
C ILE A 78 17.18 8.76 3.04
N ILE A 79 18.19 9.36 2.41
CA ILE A 79 19.33 8.67 1.81
C ILE A 79 20.57 8.89 2.66
N LYS A 80 21.30 7.81 2.97
CA LYS A 80 22.56 7.86 3.67
C LYS A 80 23.73 7.88 2.69
N GLU A 81 24.87 8.39 3.16
CA GLU A 81 26.12 8.40 2.38
C GLU A 81 26.50 6.97 1.95
N ASN A 82 27.00 6.83 0.74
CA ASN A 82 27.36 5.56 0.08
C ASN A 82 26.20 4.56 -0.09
N GLN A 83 24.97 5.00 0.04
CA GLN A 83 23.81 4.14 -0.19
C GLN A 83 23.60 3.89 -1.69
N ILE A 84 23.07 2.72 -2.05
CA ILE A 84 22.62 2.41 -3.41
C ILE A 84 21.13 2.66 -3.49
N VAL A 85 20.73 3.58 -4.38
CA VAL A 85 19.35 3.83 -4.77
C VAL A 85 19.10 3.14 -6.10
N TYR A 86 18.05 2.38 -6.20
CA TYR A 86 17.65 1.72 -7.45
C TYR A 86 16.57 2.54 -8.15
N LEU A 87 16.73 2.70 -9.46
CA LEU A 87 15.70 3.21 -10.35
C LEU A 87 15.27 2.06 -11.25
N SER A 88 14.04 1.62 -11.12
CA SER A 88 13.50 0.58 -12.01
C SER A 88 12.07 0.88 -12.38
N ARG A 89 11.60 0.26 -13.45
CA ARG A 89 10.16 0.19 -13.64
C ARG A 89 9.55 -0.39 -12.37
N PRO A 90 8.44 0.17 -11.89
CA PRO A 90 7.69 -0.54 -10.88
C PRO A 90 7.46 -1.93 -11.47
N VAL A 91 8.09 -2.94 -10.90
CA VAL A 91 7.68 -4.31 -11.16
C VAL A 91 6.29 -4.38 -10.56
N ILE A 92 5.30 -4.01 -11.37
CA ILE A 92 3.94 -4.44 -11.16
C ILE A 92 4.03 -5.96 -11.40
N ARG A 93 4.59 -6.68 -10.45
CA ARG A 93 4.13 -8.03 -10.26
C ARG A 93 2.70 -7.80 -9.80
N PRO A 94 1.69 -8.18 -10.57
CA PRO A 94 0.49 -8.60 -9.92
C PRO A 94 1.05 -9.64 -8.95
N ILE A 95 1.08 -9.33 -7.67
CA ILE A 95 1.09 -10.38 -6.68
C ILE A 95 -0.26 -11.01 -6.97
N ILE A 96 -0.23 -11.99 -7.87
CA ILE A 96 -1.29 -12.95 -8.00
C ILE A 96 -1.20 -13.70 -6.68
N ILE A 97 -1.75 -13.07 -5.64
CA ILE A 97 -2.25 -13.80 -4.50
C ILE A 97 -3.33 -14.65 -5.18
N GLY A 98 -3.00 -15.90 -5.44
CA GLY A 98 -3.87 -16.81 -6.14
C GLY A 98 -5.23 -16.86 -5.47
N GLY A 99 -6.20 -16.17 -6.03
CA GLY A 99 -7.53 -15.95 -5.53
C GLY A 99 -7.93 -14.51 -5.86
N ASP A 100 -9.04 -14.34 -6.57
CA ASP A 100 -9.61 -13.05 -6.95
C ASP A 100 -9.46 -12.03 -5.83
N LEU A 101 -8.55 -11.06 -5.98
CA LEU A 101 -8.44 -9.89 -5.13
C LEU A 101 -9.57 -8.92 -5.51
N SER A 102 -10.79 -9.41 -5.38
CA SER A 102 -12.00 -8.68 -5.59
C SER A 102 -12.28 -7.84 -4.36
N ILE A 103 -11.47 -6.81 -4.16
CA ILE A 103 -11.73 -5.83 -3.11
C ILE A 103 -12.74 -4.81 -3.65
N VAL A 104 -13.61 -4.35 -2.77
CA VAL A 104 -14.58 -3.30 -3.04
C VAL A 104 -13.93 -2.05 -3.64
N ASP A 105 -14.60 -1.40 -4.57
CA ASP A 105 -14.16 -0.12 -5.13
C ASP A 105 -14.32 1.00 -4.10
N ILE A 106 -13.24 1.33 -3.40
CA ILE A 106 -13.21 2.41 -2.41
C ILE A 106 -13.26 3.82 -3.04
N SER A 107 -13.10 3.94 -4.36
CA SER A 107 -13.13 5.24 -5.05
C SER A 107 -14.51 5.90 -4.98
N LYS A 108 -15.55 5.11 -4.90
CA LYS A 108 -16.93 5.59 -4.82
C LYS A 108 -17.34 6.11 -3.44
N ASN A 109 -16.52 5.86 -2.43
CA ASN A 109 -16.73 6.30 -1.05
C ASN A 109 -18.13 5.95 -0.48
N LYS A 110 -18.71 4.85 -0.95
CA LYS A 110 -19.99 4.35 -0.44
C LYS A 110 -19.71 3.41 0.73
N THR A 111 -20.10 3.83 1.91
CA THR A 111 -19.91 3.07 3.15
C THR A 111 -21.25 2.72 3.76
N LYS A 112 -21.27 1.66 4.54
CA LYS A 112 -22.38 1.30 5.41
C LYS A 112 -21.87 0.95 6.79
N GLU A 113 -22.68 1.27 7.76
CA GLU A 113 -22.42 0.95 9.17
C GLU A 113 -23.23 -0.29 9.55
N PHE A 114 -22.70 -1.09 10.44
CA PHE A 114 -23.43 -2.15 11.11
C PHE A 114 -22.94 -2.36 12.53
N GLU A 115 -23.83 -2.83 13.36
CA GLU A 115 -23.52 -3.25 14.73
C GLU A 115 -23.22 -4.75 14.75
N GLN A 116 -22.18 -5.12 15.49
CA GLN A 116 -21.89 -6.53 15.73
C GLN A 116 -22.75 -7.00 16.88
N SER A 117 -23.54 -8.06 16.66
CA SER A 117 -24.39 -8.63 17.71
C SER A 117 -23.57 -9.37 18.77
N GLU A 118 -24.10 -9.49 19.97
CA GLU A 118 -23.50 -10.27 21.05
C GLU A 118 -23.28 -11.75 20.69
N ASN A 119 -24.07 -12.27 19.76
CA ASN A 119 -23.96 -13.65 19.27
C ASN A 119 -22.98 -13.80 18.10
N THR A 120 -22.26 -12.75 17.72
CA THR A 120 -21.26 -12.82 16.65
C THR A 120 -20.12 -13.72 17.09
N PRO A 121 -19.77 -14.80 16.33
CA PRO A 121 -18.64 -15.66 16.66
C PRO A 121 -17.35 -14.86 16.82
N TRP A 122 -16.52 -15.25 17.79
CA TRP A 122 -15.29 -14.53 18.13
C TRP A 122 -14.36 -14.29 16.92
N TYR A 123 -14.32 -15.22 15.97
CA TYR A 123 -13.51 -15.10 14.76
C TYR A 123 -14.07 -14.11 13.72
N ASN A 124 -15.27 -13.60 13.95
CA ASN A 124 -15.92 -12.58 13.12
C ASN A 124 -16.08 -11.24 13.87
N LEU A 125 -15.55 -11.13 15.09
CA LEU A 125 -15.56 -9.88 15.83
C LEU A 125 -14.45 -8.95 15.33
N GLY A 126 -14.84 -7.74 14.91
CA GLY A 126 -13.89 -6.67 14.55
C GLY A 126 -13.40 -5.93 15.79
N GLY A 127 -12.10 -5.65 15.82
CA GLY A 127 -11.47 -4.78 16.81
C GLY A 127 -11.32 -3.35 16.33
N ASP A 128 -10.81 -2.48 17.19
CA ASP A 128 -10.51 -1.09 16.82
C ASP A 128 -9.46 -1.01 15.72
N GLY A 129 -9.55 0.03 14.90
CA GLY A 129 -8.65 0.27 13.77
C GLY A 129 -9.08 -0.43 12.48
N LEU A 130 -8.10 -0.87 11.69
CA LEU A 130 -8.27 -1.57 10.43
C LEU A 130 -8.67 -3.02 10.63
N ASN A 131 -9.67 -3.46 9.91
CA ASN A 131 -10.16 -4.84 9.89
C ASN A 131 -10.27 -5.34 8.45
N ILE A 132 -9.88 -6.58 8.23
CA ILE A 132 -10.00 -7.26 6.93
C ILE A 132 -11.09 -8.33 7.03
N LEU A 133 -12.18 -8.13 6.30
CA LEU A 133 -13.27 -9.09 6.22
C LEU A 133 -12.94 -10.14 5.17
N SER A 134 -13.11 -11.39 5.52
CA SER A 134 -12.64 -12.51 4.72
C SER A 134 -13.50 -13.76 4.93
N LYS A 135 -13.26 -14.81 4.14
CA LYS A 135 -13.81 -16.16 4.35
C LYS A 135 -12.73 -17.20 4.48
N CYS A 136 -12.86 -18.09 5.44
CA CYS A 136 -11.99 -19.25 5.54
C CYS A 136 -12.39 -20.30 4.49
N ARG A 137 -11.40 -20.86 3.77
CA ARG A 137 -11.61 -21.89 2.75
C ARG A 137 -11.10 -23.28 3.18
N ASN A 138 -10.51 -23.39 4.36
CA ASN A 138 -10.07 -24.68 4.87
C ASN A 138 -11.28 -25.48 5.39
N LYS A 139 -11.59 -26.59 4.74
CA LYS A 139 -12.74 -27.46 5.06
C LYS A 139 -12.71 -28.03 6.49
N GLU A 140 -11.51 -28.18 7.06
CA GLU A 140 -11.29 -28.70 8.42
C GLU A 140 -11.37 -27.61 9.50
N CYS A 141 -11.60 -26.37 9.12
CA CYS A 141 -11.62 -25.25 10.05
C CYS A 141 -13.04 -24.99 10.59
N ILE A 142 -13.15 -24.69 11.87
CA ILE A 142 -14.43 -24.30 12.50
C ILE A 142 -15.09 -23.09 11.80
N ALA A 143 -14.27 -22.20 11.21
CA ALA A 143 -14.72 -21.03 10.44
C ALA A 143 -14.90 -21.33 8.95
N TYR A 144 -14.93 -22.60 8.53
CA TYR A 144 -15.06 -22.94 7.12
C TYR A 144 -16.29 -22.29 6.48
N ASN A 145 -16.04 -21.58 5.37
CA ASN A 145 -17.05 -20.85 4.59
C ASN A 145 -17.85 -19.78 5.37
N ASN A 146 -17.46 -19.49 6.60
CA ASN A 146 -18.04 -18.39 7.38
C ASN A 146 -17.24 -17.11 7.17
N ASP A 147 -17.89 -15.98 7.40
CA ASP A 147 -17.25 -14.69 7.44
C ASP A 147 -16.35 -14.61 8.67
N ILE A 148 -15.15 -14.14 8.48
CA ILE A 148 -14.14 -13.91 9.51
C ILE A 148 -13.63 -12.48 9.45
N CYS A 149 -13.31 -11.93 10.58
CA CYS A 149 -12.72 -10.60 10.71
C CYS A 149 -11.27 -10.71 11.22
N ILE A 150 -10.33 -10.13 10.50
CA ILE A 150 -8.92 -10.12 10.86
C ILE A 150 -8.58 -8.70 11.26
N ASN A 151 -8.41 -8.47 12.56
CA ASN A 151 -8.04 -7.17 13.07
C ASN A 151 -6.54 -6.90 12.84
N ILE A 152 -6.24 -5.83 12.14
CA ILE A 152 -4.88 -5.32 11.91
C ILE A 152 -4.54 -4.24 12.93
N GLY A 153 -5.55 -3.52 13.44
CA GLY A 153 -5.41 -2.46 14.42
C GLY A 153 -5.02 -1.10 13.83
N TYR A 154 -4.36 -0.29 14.65
CA TYR A 154 -3.82 1.01 14.26
C TYR A 154 -2.48 0.81 13.58
N VAL A 155 -2.29 1.42 12.40
CA VAL A 155 -1.09 1.22 11.57
C VAL A 155 -0.74 2.49 10.80
N LEU A 156 0.54 2.72 10.59
CA LEU A 156 1.06 3.80 9.75
C LEU A 156 1.80 3.21 8.56
N ASN A 157 1.54 3.75 7.37
CA ASN A 157 2.16 3.33 6.11
C ASN A 157 2.09 1.81 5.86
N TRP A 158 0.99 1.19 6.30
CA TRP A 158 0.80 -0.25 6.15
C TRP A 158 0.41 -0.59 4.71
N ASP A 159 1.36 -1.12 3.95
CA ASP A 159 1.12 -1.58 2.58
C ASP A 159 0.49 -2.97 2.60
N PHE A 160 -0.72 -3.07 2.03
CA PHE A 160 -1.49 -4.30 1.99
C PHE A 160 -0.75 -5.43 1.28
N PHE A 161 -0.17 -5.14 0.11
CA PHE A 161 0.46 -6.18 -0.72
C PHE A 161 1.74 -6.73 -0.11
N THR A 162 2.48 -5.89 0.61
CA THR A 162 3.70 -6.31 1.30
C THR A 162 3.41 -7.13 2.56
N ASN A 163 2.31 -6.84 3.24
CA ASN A 163 2.01 -7.41 4.57
C ASN A 163 0.95 -8.52 4.55
N SER A 164 0.16 -8.64 3.47
CA SER A 164 -1.00 -9.54 3.41
C SER A 164 -0.64 -11.01 3.64
N ASP A 165 0.41 -11.50 3.01
CA ASP A 165 0.83 -12.91 3.15
C ASP A 165 1.19 -13.32 4.58
N LYS A 166 1.66 -12.37 5.39
CA LYS A 166 2.07 -12.63 6.78
C LYS A 166 0.95 -12.44 7.78
N LYS A 167 0.12 -11.40 7.59
CA LYS A 167 -0.86 -10.96 8.58
C LYS A 167 -2.31 -11.38 8.27
N ILE A 168 -2.64 -11.62 6.99
CA ILE A 168 -4.01 -11.92 6.59
C ILE A 168 -4.20 -13.44 6.48
N LYS A 169 -4.48 -14.05 7.62
CA LYS A 169 -4.71 -15.49 7.77
C LYS A 169 -5.94 -15.74 8.63
N CYS A 170 -6.57 -16.88 8.44
CA CYS A 170 -7.69 -17.29 9.29
C CYS A 170 -7.27 -17.33 10.77
N PRO A 171 -7.97 -16.64 11.67
CA PRO A 171 -7.62 -16.64 13.09
C PRO A 171 -7.80 -18.01 13.76
N CYS A 172 -8.60 -18.90 13.16
CA CYS A 172 -8.86 -20.24 13.71
C CYS A 172 -7.83 -21.28 13.27
N CYS A 173 -7.37 -21.24 11.99
CA CYS A 173 -6.52 -22.30 11.45
C CYS A 173 -5.21 -21.81 10.81
N GLY A 174 -4.96 -20.51 10.77
CA GLY A 174 -3.73 -19.93 10.20
C GLY A 174 -3.60 -20.01 8.68
N ASN A 175 -4.56 -20.61 7.98
CA ASN A 175 -4.52 -20.75 6.53
C ASN A 175 -4.89 -19.45 5.79
N LYS A 176 -4.51 -19.37 4.53
CA LYS A 176 -4.90 -18.26 3.62
C LYS A 176 -6.42 -18.17 3.53
N VAL A 177 -6.92 -16.96 3.39
CA VAL A 177 -8.35 -16.66 3.37
C VAL A 177 -8.75 -15.99 2.05
N LYS A 178 -10.04 -16.04 1.73
CA LYS A 178 -10.60 -15.23 0.65
C LYS A 178 -11.02 -13.88 1.20
N LEU A 179 -10.41 -12.82 0.66
CA LEU A 179 -10.73 -11.44 1.02
C LEU A 179 -12.12 -11.07 0.50
N LEU A 180 -12.87 -10.33 1.29
CA LEU A 180 -14.19 -9.83 0.93
C LEU A 180 -14.24 -8.31 0.94
N ASN A 181 -13.78 -7.68 2.02
CA ASN A 181 -13.93 -6.25 2.23
C ASN A 181 -12.93 -5.72 3.26
N ILE A 182 -12.98 -4.43 3.47
CA ILE A 182 -12.18 -3.70 4.45
C ILE A 182 -13.16 -2.98 5.38
N GLY A 183 -12.85 -2.99 6.67
CA GLY A 183 -13.68 -2.32 7.68
C GLY A 183 -12.85 -1.51 8.66
N PHE A 184 -13.52 -0.56 9.30
CA PHE A 184 -12.93 0.37 10.27
C PHE A 184 -13.81 0.47 11.50
N LYS A 185 -13.16 0.59 12.66
CA LYS A 185 -13.84 0.82 13.94
C LYS A 185 -12.98 1.73 14.82
N ASN A 186 -13.60 2.73 15.45
CA ASN A 186 -12.96 3.63 16.41
C ASN A 186 -11.60 4.18 15.94
N CYS A 187 -11.56 4.74 14.72
CA CYS A 187 -10.33 5.27 14.14
C CYS A 187 -10.60 6.35 13.09
N SER A 188 -9.59 7.18 12.86
CA SER A 188 -9.46 7.90 11.60
C SER A 188 -8.68 7.05 10.62
N TYR A 189 -9.06 7.08 9.34
CA TYR A 189 -8.37 6.36 8.29
C TYR A 189 -8.03 7.25 7.10
N HIS A 190 -6.86 7.01 6.54
CA HIS A 190 -6.42 7.57 5.28
C HIS A 190 -5.85 6.45 4.43
N ILE A 191 -6.51 6.17 3.31
CA ILE A 191 -6.16 5.10 2.37
C ILE A 191 -5.60 5.73 1.10
N GLN A 192 -4.39 5.38 0.74
CA GLN A 192 -3.78 5.74 -0.54
C GLN A 192 -3.76 4.51 -1.43
N TYR A 193 -4.23 4.63 -2.66
CA TYR A 193 -4.30 3.49 -3.55
C TYR A 193 -4.03 3.85 -5.00
N ARG A 194 -3.62 2.85 -5.76
CA ARG A 194 -3.58 2.87 -7.21
C ARG A 194 -4.41 1.70 -7.71
N ALA A 195 -5.37 2.00 -8.58
CA ALA A 195 -6.32 1.02 -9.08
C ALA A 195 -6.54 1.20 -10.59
N LYS A 196 -7.03 0.15 -11.25
CA LYS A 196 -7.47 0.23 -12.64
C LYS A 196 -8.96 0.57 -12.65
N ILE A 197 -9.28 1.83 -12.98
CA ILE A 197 -10.65 2.35 -13.00
C ILE A 197 -10.98 2.70 -14.45
N ASN A 198 -12.07 2.16 -15.00
CA ASN A 198 -12.49 2.38 -16.39
C ASN A 198 -11.40 2.13 -17.45
N GLY A 199 -10.47 1.21 -17.18
CA GLY A 199 -9.37 0.87 -18.08
C GLY A 199 -8.06 1.60 -17.80
N ASP A 200 -8.08 2.71 -17.08
CA ASP A 200 -6.91 3.52 -16.76
C ASP A 200 -6.38 3.29 -15.35
N TYR A 201 -5.07 3.48 -15.17
CA TYR A 201 -4.44 3.41 -13.85
C TYR A 201 -4.50 4.75 -13.16
N GLU A 202 -5.29 4.83 -12.10
CA GLU A 202 -5.45 6.03 -11.31
C GLU A 202 -4.85 5.89 -9.91
N SER A 203 -4.23 6.97 -9.43
CA SER A 203 -3.79 7.10 -8.04
C SER A 203 -4.75 8.04 -7.31
N ARG A 204 -5.34 7.55 -6.23
CA ARG A 204 -6.33 8.28 -5.43
C ARG A 204 -6.10 8.08 -3.94
N ALA A 205 -6.79 8.87 -3.14
CA ALA A 205 -6.86 8.69 -1.70
C ALA A 205 -8.31 8.77 -1.22
N ASN A 206 -8.58 8.07 -0.13
CA ASN A 206 -9.84 8.11 0.59
C ASN A 206 -9.56 8.32 2.08
N LYS A 207 -10.38 9.09 2.77
CA LYS A 207 -10.23 9.35 4.20
C LYS A 207 -11.59 9.41 4.89
N GLY A 208 -11.60 9.07 6.16
CA GLY A 208 -12.81 9.16 6.99
C GLY A 208 -12.49 8.93 8.45
N THR A 209 -13.53 9.01 9.26
CA THR A 209 -13.48 8.78 10.72
C THR A 209 -14.65 7.91 11.13
N THR A 210 -14.42 6.94 12.00
CA THR A 210 -15.46 6.07 12.57
C THR A 210 -15.50 6.26 14.07
N THR A 211 -16.69 6.40 14.63
CA THR A 211 -16.88 6.48 16.08
C THR A 211 -16.92 5.10 16.75
N SER A 212 -16.78 5.06 18.08
CA SER A 212 -16.46 3.87 18.87
C SER A 212 -17.40 2.67 18.71
N ASP A 213 -18.68 2.90 18.44
CA ASP A 213 -19.67 1.82 18.53
C ASP A 213 -20.04 1.21 17.18
N LYS A 214 -19.57 1.81 16.08
CA LYS A 214 -19.97 1.42 14.74
C LYS A 214 -18.84 0.83 13.95
N PHE A 215 -19.12 -0.30 13.33
CA PHE A 215 -18.24 -0.92 12.37
C PHE A 215 -18.61 -0.43 10.97
N VAL A 216 -17.69 0.24 10.30
CA VAL A 216 -17.90 0.82 8.97
C VAL A 216 -17.18 0.01 7.92
N ILE A 217 -17.89 -0.38 6.86
CA ILE A 217 -17.33 -1.08 5.70
C ILE A 217 -17.72 -0.36 4.42
N PHE A 218 -16.98 -0.58 3.35
CA PHE A 218 -17.40 -0.14 2.02
C PHE A 218 -18.57 -1.00 1.50
N ASP A 219 -19.56 -0.38 0.89
CA ASP A 219 -20.72 -1.10 0.34
C ASP A 219 -20.38 -1.71 -1.03
N ILE A 220 -20.18 -3.02 -1.06
CA ILE A 220 -19.84 -3.77 -2.29
C ILE A 220 -20.97 -3.70 -3.33
N LYS A 221 -22.23 -3.65 -2.91
CA LYS A 221 -23.36 -3.65 -3.83
C LYS A 221 -23.40 -2.37 -4.65
N GLU A 222 -23.11 -1.23 -4.01
CA GLU A 222 -23.11 0.07 -4.67
C GLU A 222 -21.77 0.43 -5.29
N SER A 223 -20.68 -0.07 -4.73
CA SER A 223 -19.33 0.28 -5.15
C SER A 223 -18.79 -0.60 -6.27
N GLY A 224 -19.20 -1.87 -6.32
CA GLY A 224 -18.60 -2.84 -7.24
C GLY A 224 -17.19 -3.25 -6.78
N LYS A 225 -16.38 -3.76 -7.71
CA LYS A 225 -15.05 -4.31 -7.46
C LYS A 225 -14.04 -3.70 -8.42
N VAL A 226 -12.82 -3.51 -7.96
CA VAL A 226 -11.74 -2.92 -8.73
C VAL A 226 -10.42 -3.61 -8.42
N ASP A 227 -9.51 -3.66 -9.38
CA ASP A 227 -8.17 -4.23 -9.21
C ASP A 227 -7.22 -3.17 -8.65
N TYR A 228 -6.67 -3.44 -7.46
CA TYR A 228 -5.68 -2.57 -6.83
C TYR A 228 -4.26 -3.02 -7.15
N TYR A 229 -3.40 -2.05 -7.38
CA TYR A 229 -1.96 -2.22 -7.62
C TYR A 229 -1.11 -1.64 -6.49
N LYS A 230 -1.70 -0.76 -5.70
CA LYS A 230 -1.15 -0.22 -4.47
C LYS A 230 -2.29 0.05 -3.52
N LEU A 231 -2.10 -0.27 -2.25
CA LEU A 231 -3.10 -0.03 -1.22
C LEU A 231 -2.39 0.15 0.13
N VAL A 232 -2.29 1.39 0.58
CA VAL A 232 -1.57 1.78 1.80
C VAL A 232 -2.53 2.43 2.77
N PHE A 233 -2.49 1.98 4.00
CA PHE A 233 -3.33 2.44 5.09
C PHE A 233 -2.53 3.23 6.12
N ASN A 234 -3.08 4.37 6.51
CA ASN A 234 -2.72 5.09 7.73
C ASN A 234 -3.96 5.12 8.61
N ILE A 235 -3.89 4.47 9.75
CA ILE A 235 -5.00 4.27 10.67
C ILE A 235 -4.57 4.76 12.04
N GLU A 236 -5.24 5.78 12.52
CA GLU A 236 -4.91 6.45 13.76
C GLU A 236 -6.07 6.36 14.75
N ARG A 237 -5.72 6.33 16.02
CA ARG A 237 -6.70 6.43 17.11
C ARG A 237 -7.31 7.82 17.14
N ILE A 238 -8.62 7.91 17.35
CA ILE A 238 -9.34 9.18 17.59
C ILE A 238 -9.42 9.50 19.07
#